data_7f722813589c80465efdf970fa99be3a
#
_entry.id   7f722813589c80465efdf970fa99be3a
#
_cell.length_a   1.000
_cell.length_b   1.000
_cell.length_c   1.000
_cell.angle_alpha   90.00
_cell.angle_beta   90.00
_cell.angle_gamma   90.00
#
_symmetry.space_group_name_H-M   'P 1'
#
loop_
_entity.id
_entity.type
_entity.pdbx_description
1 polymer ?
#
loop_
_entity_poly.entity_id
_entity_poly.type
_entity_poly.pdbx_seq_one_letter_code
_entity_poly.pdbx_strand_id
1 'polypeptide(L)'
;KFGAHIVTWWVLWVSMICFFIMAYPHTELTIYGIEGPITFKINLNATFFTILIFIVGIAFAIGKASVFKYISDDYSDNIGAVSGIVGLMGGMGGFLLPIMFGILIDVTGIRSSIFILLCGITWVSLIWIYWSEIRPLKIAHHNIYKQKKGTLTNT
;
A
#
# COMPACT_ATOMS: atom_id res chain seq x y z
N LYS A 1 -11.15 -7.31 18.46
CA LYS A 1 -10.08 -6.31 18.33
C LYS A 1 -9.33 -6.64 17.06
N PHE A 2 -9.47 -5.84 16.01
CA PHE A 2 -8.64 -5.96 14.83
C PHE A 2 -7.22 -5.54 15.21
N GLY A 3 -6.24 -6.44 15.04
CA GLY A 3 -4.84 -6.12 15.30
C GLY A 3 -4.36 -5.01 14.34
N ALA A 4 -3.47 -4.13 14.82
CA ALA A 4 -2.94 -3.02 14.02
C ALA A 4 -2.32 -3.51 12.68
N HIS A 5 -1.73 -4.69 12.67
CA HIS A 5 -1.17 -5.34 11.48
C HIS A 5 -2.21 -5.59 10.37
N ILE A 6 -3.43 -6.02 10.74
CA ILE A 6 -4.50 -6.29 9.77
C ILE A 6 -4.96 -4.99 9.12
N VAL A 7 -5.05 -3.90 9.91
CA VAL A 7 -5.41 -2.58 9.39
C VAL A 7 -4.37 -2.10 8.38
N THR A 8 -3.07 -2.18 8.72
CA THR A 8 -1.98 -1.81 7.81
C THR A 8 -2.02 -2.63 6.51
N TRP A 9 -2.32 -3.92 6.60
CA TRP A 9 -2.48 -4.80 5.45
C TRP A 9 -3.58 -4.31 4.49
N TRP A 10 -4.76 -4.01 5.00
CA TRP A 10 -5.87 -3.50 4.19
C TRP A 10 -5.59 -2.13 3.58
N VAL A 11 -4.96 -1.24 4.34
CA VAL A 11 -4.56 0.08 3.86
C VAL A 11 -3.60 -0.01 2.68
N LEU A 12 -2.61 -0.92 2.73
CA LEU A 12 -1.67 -1.13 1.64
C LEU A 12 -2.38 -1.66 0.38
N TRP A 13 -3.35 -2.57 0.53
CA TRP A 13 -4.15 -3.06 -0.59
C TRP A 13 -4.97 -1.95 -1.26
N VAL A 14 -5.67 -1.14 -0.47
CA VAL A 14 -6.43 0.00 -0.99
C VAL A 14 -5.51 0.98 -1.72
N SER A 15 -4.37 1.31 -1.12
CA SER A 15 -3.39 2.22 -1.73
C SER A 15 -2.83 1.65 -3.03
N MET A 16 -2.54 0.34 -3.07
CA MET A 16 -2.03 -0.32 -4.28
C MET A 16 -3.02 -0.25 -5.43
N ILE A 17 -4.30 -0.52 -5.18
CA ILE A 17 -5.35 -0.43 -6.19
C ILE A 17 -5.47 1.01 -6.71
N CYS A 18 -5.48 2.00 -5.82
CA CYS A 18 -5.53 3.41 -6.20
C CYS A 18 -4.32 3.82 -7.05
N PHE A 19 -3.10 3.45 -6.64
CA PHE A 19 -1.90 3.75 -7.41
C PHE A 19 -1.89 3.07 -8.77
N PHE A 20 -2.36 1.83 -8.85
CA PHE A 20 -2.48 1.11 -10.12
C PHE A 20 -3.42 1.83 -11.09
N ILE A 21 -4.57 2.31 -10.61
CA ILE A 21 -5.50 3.09 -11.44
C ILE A 21 -4.87 4.42 -11.87
N MET A 22 -4.16 5.11 -10.96
CA MET A 22 -3.51 6.39 -11.24
C MET A 22 -2.25 6.25 -12.12
N ALA A 23 -1.64 5.08 -12.13
CA ALA A 23 -0.48 4.78 -12.98
C ALA A 23 -0.84 4.67 -14.46
N TYR A 24 -2.14 4.54 -14.77
CA TYR A 24 -2.58 4.39 -16.15
C TYR A 24 -2.35 5.70 -16.93
N PRO A 25 -1.47 5.72 -17.96
CA PRO A 25 -1.23 6.92 -18.73
C PRO A 25 -2.45 7.27 -19.58
N HIS A 26 -2.56 8.53 -19.98
CA HIS A 26 -3.54 8.95 -20.97
C HIS A 26 -3.25 8.21 -22.28
N THR A 27 -4.12 7.27 -22.63
CA THR A 27 -3.92 6.41 -23.81
C THR A 27 -5.06 6.62 -24.78
N GLU A 28 -4.71 6.95 -26.03
CA GLU A 28 -5.64 6.92 -27.14
C GLU A 28 -5.50 5.56 -27.83
N LEU A 29 -6.46 4.69 -27.65
CA LEU A 29 -6.52 3.39 -28.33
C LEU A 29 -7.26 3.56 -29.65
N THR A 30 -6.55 3.49 -30.75
CA THR A 30 -7.13 3.50 -32.09
C THR A 30 -7.23 2.08 -32.58
N ILE A 31 -8.44 1.57 -32.71
CA ILE A 31 -8.72 0.25 -33.29
C ILE A 31 -9.17 0.47 -34.72
N TYR A 32 -8.46 -0.12 -35.69
CA TYR A 32 -8.84 -0.10 -37.09
C TYR A 32 -9.95 -1.14 -37.33
N GLY A 33 -11.20 -0.69 -37.32
CA GLY A 33 -12.37 -1.50 -37.67
C GLY A 33 -12.60 -1.52 -39.19
N ILE A 34 -13.55 -2.36 -39.67
CA ILE A 34 -13.89 -2.50 -41.09
C ILE A 34 -14.50 -1.20 -41.64
N GLU A 35 -15.14 -0.39 -40.80
CA GLU A 35 -15.80 0.87 -41.17
C GLU A 35 -14.96 2.13 -40.90
N GLY A 36 -13.77 2.00 -40.38
CA GLY A 36 -12.84 3.12 -40.07
C GLY A 36 -12.17 3.03 -38.70
N PRO A 37 -11.25 3.95 -38.39
CA PRO A 37 -10.57 3.97 -37.11
C PRO A 37 -11.52 4.46 -36.00
N ILE A 38 -11.75 3.59 -35.00
CA ILE A 38 -12.49 3.92 -33.77
C ILE A 38 -11.47 4.29 -32.71
N THR A 39 -11.45 5.56 -32.29
CA THR A 39 -10.56 6.05 -31.22
C THR A 39 -11.27 6.05 -29.88
N PHE A 40 -10.80 5.23 -28.96
CA PHE A 40 -11.21 5.27 -27.56
C PHE A 40 -10.22 6.14 -26.79
N LYS A 41 -10.69 7.27 -26.27
CA LYS A 41 -9.91 8.13 -25.37
C LYS A 41 -10.16 7.71 -23.92
N ILE A 42 -9.24 6.96 -23.35
CA ILE A 42 -9.25 6.65 -21.93
C ILE A 42 -8.51 7.79 -21.22
N ASN A 43 -9.29 8.74 -20.68
CA ASN A 43 -8.75 9.88 -19.96
C ASN A 43 -9.29 9.87 -18.52
N LEU A 44 -8.40 9.84 -17.53
CA LEU A 44 -8.80 10.03 -16.14
C LEU A 44 -9.28 11.49 -15.97
N ASN A 45 -10.55 11.66 -15.67
CA ASN A 45 -11.11 12.97 -15.36
C ASN A 45 -10.41 13.52 -14.11
N ALA A 46 -10.07 14.82 -14.10
CA ALA A 46 -9.41 15.49 -12.98
C ALA A 46 -10.16 15.30 -11.65
N THR A 47 -11.47 15.29 -11.68
CA THR A 47 -12.33 15.03 -10.51
C THR A 47 -12.11 13.62 -9.95
N PHE A 48 -12.07 12.60 -10.83
CA PHE A 48 -11.85 11.22 -10.42
C PHE A 48 -10.44 11.01 -9.86
N PHE A 49 -9.45 11.64 -10.47
CA PHE A 49 -8.07 11.67 -9.98
C PHE A 49 -7.98 12.28 -8.58
N THR A 50 -8.65 13.40 -8.34
CA THR A 50 -8.69 14.07 -7.03
C THR A 50 -9.34 13.18 -5.96
N ILE A 51 -10.42 12.47 -6.30
CA ILE A 51 -11.05 11.52 -5.39
C ILE A 51 -10.08 10.38 -5.01
N LEU A 52 -9.36 9.83 -5.98
CA LEU A 52 -8.38 8.76 -5.72
C LEU A 52 -7.25 9.24 -4.79
N ILE A 53 -6.70 10.44 -5.02
CA ILE A 53 -5.69 11.03 -4.12
C ILE A 53 -6.24 11.19 -2.71
N PHE A 54 -7.49 11.63 -2.57
CA PHE A 54 -8.12 11.80 -1.27
C PHE A 54 -8.29 10.47 -0.53
N ILE A 55 -8.70 9.42 -1.24
CA ILE A 55 -8.79 8.06 -0.68
C ILE A 55 -7.41 7.56 -0.22
N VAL A 56 -6.37 7.75 -1.03
CA VAL A 56 -4.99 7.39 -0.66
C VAL A 56 -4.52 8.18 0.56
N GLY A 57 -4.85 9.48 0.65
CA GLY A 57 -4.52 10.32 1.79
C GLY A 57 -5.14 9.79 3.10
N ILE A 58 -6.43 9.43 3.06
CA ILE A 58 -7.12 8.81 4.21
C ILE A 58 -6.48 7.46 4.56
N ALA A 59 -6.22 6.62 3.56
CA ALA A 59 -5.59 5.33 3.75
C ALA A 59 -4.22 5.46 4.43
N PHE A 60 -3.38 6.39 3.99
CA PHE A 60 -2.08 6.65 4.61
C PHE A 60 -2.19 7.21 6.03
N ALA A 61 -3.17 8.06 6.31
CA ALA A 61 -3.42 8.55 7.67
C ALA A 61 -3.77 7.41 8.63
N ILE A 62 -4.67 6.50 8.21
CA ILE A 62 -5.03 5.29 8.97
C ILE A 62 -3.83 4.37 9.12
N GLY A 63 -3.06 4.15 8.06
CA GLY A 63 -1.84 3.34 8.08
C GLY A 63 -0.82 3.86 9.07
N LYS A 64 -0.55 5.16 9.06
CA LYS A 64 0.35 5.83 10.01
C LYS A 64 -0.13 5.67 11.45
N ALA A 65 -1.41 5.89 11.73
CA ALA A 65 -2.00 5.70 13.05
C ALA A 65 -1.87 4.25 13.52
N SER A 66 -2.05 3.28 12.62
CA SER A 66 -1.89 1.85 12.90
C SER A 66 -0.47 1.48 13.30
N VAL A 67 0.55 2.03 12.61
CA VAL A 67 1.97 1.81 12.94
C VAL A 67 2.31 2.38 14.31
N PHE A 68 1.88 3.60 14.64
CA PHE A 68 2.13 4.19 15.96
C PHE A 68 1.42 3.43 17.08
N LYS A 69 0.22 2.90 16.82
CA LYS A 69 -0.47 2.04 17.78
C LYS A 69 0.32 0.74 18.03
N TYR A 70 0.85 0.11 16.99
CA TYR A 70 1.70 -1.07 17.11
C TYR A 70 2.94 -0.79 17.97
N ILE A 71 3.61 0.35 17.74
CA ILE A 71 4.77 0.76 18.53
C ILE A 71 4.40 0.93 20.00
N SER A 72 3.24 1.52 20.28
CA SER A 72 2.74 1.71 21.64
C SER A 72 2.42 0.40 22.35
N ASP A 73 1.86 -0.57 21.63
CA ASP A 73 1.43 -1.85 22.19
C ASP A 73 2.62 -2.80 22.44
N ASP A 74 3.61 -2.84 21.52
CA ASP A 74 4.70 -3.83 21.57
C ASP A 74 6.02 -3.28 22.16
N TYR A 75 6.21 -1.95 22.16
CA TYR A 75 7.44 -1.28 22.61
C TYR A 75 7.16 -0.21 23.67
N SER A 76 6.27 -0.49 24.61
CA SER A 76 5.83 0.45 25.66
C SER A 76 6.99 1.08 26.44
N ASP A 77 8.04 0.30 26.72
CA ASP A 77 9.20 0.75 27.52
C ASP A 77 10.15 1.67 26.73
N ASN A 78 10.16 1.59 25.40
CA ASN A 78 11.06 2.30 24.50
C ASN A 78 10.33 3.08 23.40
N ILE A 79 9.10 3.49 23.67
CA ILE A 79 8.20 4.16 22.69
C ILE A 79 8.88 5.36 22.01
N GLY A 80 9.61 6.19 22.76
CA GLY A 80 10.28 7.37 22.23
C GLY A 80 11.37 7.03 21.22
N ALA A 81 12.23 6.06 21.55
CA ALA A 81 13.33 5.64 20.69
C ALA A 81 12.80 4.99 19.39
N VAL A 82 11.85 4.06 19.51
CA VAL A 82 11.29 3.36 18.34
C VAL A 82 10.51 4.30 17.45
N SER A 83 9.66 5.16 18.02
CA SER A 83 8.94 6.19 17.27
C SER A 83 9.88 7.19 16.58
N GLY A 84 11.00 7.53 17.23
CA GLY A 84 12.03 8.38 16.64
C GLY A 84 12.68 7.76 15.40
N ILE A 85 13.02 6.47 15.45
CA ILE A 85 13.58 5.74 14.31
C ILE A 85 12.57 5.66 13.16
N VAL A 86 11.32 5.34 13.46
CA VAL A 86 10.25 5.27 12.44
C VAL A 86 9.99 6.64 11.83
N GLY A 87 10.00 7.71 12.64
CA GLY A 87 9.87 9.08 12.17
C GLY A 87 11.03 9.50 11.27
N LEU A 88 12.27 9.15 11.61
CA LEU A 88 13.45 9.41 10.81
C LEU A 88 13.38 8.69 9.45
N MET A 89 13.01 7.41 9.43
CA MET A 89 12.83 6.65 8.18
C MET A 89 11.72 7.24 7.31
N GLY A 90 10.61 7.69 7.92
CA GLY A 90 9.54 8.41 7.21
C GLY A 90 10.02 9.73 6.62
N GLY A 91 10.81 10.50 7.37
CA GLY A 91 11.43 11.75 6.90
C GLY A 91 12.38 11.53 5.72
N MET A 92 13.23 10.49 5.79
CA MET A 92 14.12 10.10 4.68
C MET A 92 13.31 9.73 3.44
N GLY A 93 12.21 8.96 3.57
CA GLY A 93 11.32 8.65 2.47
C GLY A 93 10.72 9.92 1.84
N GLY A 94 10.26 10.87 2.68
CA GLY A 94 9.73 12.15 2.24
C GLY A 94 10.74 13.03 1.50
N PHE A 95 12.03 12.87 1.76
CA PHE A 95 13.11 13.56 1.06
C PHE A 95 13.54 12.84 -0.23
N LEU A 96 13.73 11.52 -0.19
CA LEU A 96 14.23 10.75 -1.32
C LEU A 96 13.19 10.57 -2.43
N LEU A 97 11.92 10.36 -2.08
CA LEU A 97 10.88 10.12 -3.08
C LEU A 97 10.70 11.26 -4.10
N PRO A 98 10.64 12.55 -3.70
CA PRO A 98 10.55 13.65 -4.67
C PRO A 98 11.75 13.70 -5.64
N ILE A 99 12.95 13.38 -5.16
CA ILE A 99 14.15 13.33 -6.01
C ILE A 99 14.00 12.19 -7.04
N MET A 100 13.60 11.00 -6.59
CA MET A 100 13.36 9.86 -7.48
C MET A 100 12.24 10.16 -8.49
N PHE A 101 11.21 10.88 -8.10
CA PHE A 101 10.14 11.32 -9.01
C PHE A 101 10.67 12.26 -10.09
N GLY A 102 11.53 13.22 -9.73
CA GLY A 102 12.17 14.11 -10.69
C GLY A 102 12.97 13.32 -11.71
N ILE A 103 13.88 12.47 -11.26
CA ILE A 103 14.70 11.63 -12.14
C ILE A 103 13.83 10.74 -13.05
N LEU A 104 12.77 10.16 -12.50
CA LEU A 104 11.91 9.26 -13.25
C LEU A 104 11.14 10.01 -14.35
N ILE A 105 10.68 11.23 -14.09
CA ILE A 105 10.03 12.08 -15.09
C ILE A 105 11.03 12.48 -16.18
N ASP A 106 12.26 12.87 -15.80
CA ASP A 106 13.30 13.28 -16.76
C ASP A 106 13.70 12.13 -17.70
N VAL A 107 13.77 10.90 -17.17
CA VAL A 107 14.15 9.71 -17.97
C VAL A 107 13.00 9.20 -18.82
N THR A 108 11.78 9.19 -18.29
CA THR A 108 10.63 8.57 -18.99
C THR A 108 9.81 9.58 -19.80
N GLY A 109 9.86 10.86 -19.46
CA GLY A 109 8.98 11.91 -20.01
C GLY A 109 7.51 11.77 -19.61
N ILE A 110 7.16 10.77 -18.79
CA ILE A 110 5.78 10.42 -18.46
C ILE A 110 5.49 10.72 -16.99
N ARG A 111 4.57 11.64 -16.72
CA ARG A 111 4.19 12.00 -15.34
C ARG A 111 3.55 10.85 -14.55
N SER A 112 2.86 9.94 -15.22
CA SER A 112 2.23 8.76 -14.59
C SER A 112 3.25 7.74 -14.06
N SER A 113 4.52 7.80 -14.48
CA SER A 113 5.58 6.91 -14.01
C SER A 113 5.83 6.98 -12.50
N ILE A 114 5.51 8.12 -11.87
CA ILE A 114 5.56 8.30 -10.42
C ILE A 114 4.65 7.27 -9.72
N PHE A 115 3.44 7.08 -10.22
CA PHE A 115 2.48 6.15 -9.63
C PHE A 115 2.88 4.69 -9.84
N ILE A 116 3.57 4.37 -10.92
CA ILE A 116 4.16 3.05 -11.15
C ILE A 116 5.22 2.76 -10.08
N LEU A 117 6.09 3.72 -9.79
CA LEU A 117 7.09 3.59 -8.74
C LEU A 117 6.45 3.41 -7.36
N LEU A 118 5.44 4.21 -7.02
CA LEU A 118 4.68 4.07 -5.76
C LEU A 118 3.98 2.72 -5.67
N CYS A 119 3.41 2.23 -6.75
CA CYS A 119 2.81 0.91 -6.84
C CYS A 119 3.86 -0.18 -6.57
N GLY A 120 5.05 -0.07 -7.15
CA GLY A 120 6.16 -1.00 -6.91
C GLY A 120 6.61 -1.02 -5.45
N ILE A 121 6.80 0.15 -4.83
CA ILE A 121 7.16 0.26 -3.40
C ILE A 121 6.07 -0.36 -2.53
N THR A 122 4.80 -0.09 -2.83
CA THR A 122 3.66 -0.66 -2.08
C THR A 122 3.61 -2.18 -2.24
N TRP A 123 3.92 -2.71 -3.41
CA TRP A 123 4.02 -4.15 -3.67
C TRP A 123 5.11 -4.82 -2.81
N VAL A 124 6.29 -4.25 -2.79
CA VAL A 124 7.40 -4.73 -1.94
C VAL A 124 6.99 -4.70 -0.47
N SER A 125 6.34 -3.62 -0.03
CA SER A 125 5.84 -3.48 1.35
C SER A 125 4.78 -4.51 1.70
N LEU A 126 3.87 -4.84 0.76
CA LEU A 126 2.85 -5.89 0.93
C LEU A 126 3.49 -7.27 1.08
N ILE A 127 4.48 -7.59 0.26
CA ILE A 127 5.20 -8.86 0.36
C ILE A 127 5.90 -8.96 1.71
N TRP A 128 6.58 -7.87 2.12
CA TRP A 128 7.31 -7.84 3.39
C TRP A 128 6.39 -8.04 4.60
N ILE A 129 5.28 -7.30 4.69
CA ILE A 129 4.34 -7.42 5.81
C ILE A 129 3.63 -8.79 5.82
N TYR A 130 3.38 -9.36 4.65
CA TYR A 130 2.83 -10.72 4.56
C TYR A 130 3.77 -11.76 5.17
N TRP A 131 5.06 -11.69 4.84
CA TRP A 131 6.04 -12.65 5.33
C TRP A 131 6.35 -12.44 6.81
N SER A 132 6.49 -11.19 7.24
CA SER A 132 6.89 -10.83 8.60
C SER A 132 5.77 -11.04 9.62
N GLU A 133 4.54 -10.65 9.28
CA GLU A 133 3.46 -10.49 10.26
C GLU A 133 2.28 -11.43 10.03
N ILE A 134 1.79 -11.51 8.81
CA ILE A 134 0.53 -12.22 8.52
C ILE A 134 0.71 -13.74 8.55
N ARG A 135 1.82 -14.23 8.03
CA ARG A 135 2.12 -15.66 8.00
C ARG A 135 2.29 -16.28 9.39
N PRO A 136 3.08 -15.70 10.32
CA PRO A 136 3.20 -16.25 11.67
C PRO A 136 1.90 -16.17 12.46
N LEU A 137 1.10 -15.12 12.32
CA LEU A 137 -0.22 -15.02 12.96
C LEU A 137 -1.19 -16.10 12.51
N LYS A 138 -1.23 -16.43 11.22
CA LYS A 138 -2.06 -17.54 10.69
C LYS A 138 -1.63 -18.89 11.23
N ILE A 139 -0.33 -19.13 11.35
CA ILE A 139 0.22 -20.40 11.88
C ILE A 139 -0.12 -20.54 13.36
N ALA A 140 0.07 -19.49 14.15
CA ALA A 140 -0.26 -19.48 15.57
C ALA A 140 -1.76 -19.76 15.81
N HIS A 141 -2.64 -19.10 15.06
CA HIS A 141 -4.09 -19.30 15.16
C HIS A 141 -4.50 -20.72 14.79
N HIS A 142 -3.88 -21.30 13.77
CA HIS A 142 -4.14 -22.69 13.35
C HIS A 142 -3.71 -23.72 14.43
N ASN A 143 -2.58 -23.49 15.07
CA ASN A 143 -2.05 -24.35 16.12
C ASN A 143 -2.93 -24.33 17.38
N ILE A 144 -3.40 -23.13 17.79
CA ILE A 144 -4.33 -22.98 18.91
C ILE A 144 -5.66 -23.70 18.63
N TYR A 145 -6.17 -23.58 17.40
CA TYR A 145 -7.41 -24.28 16.99
C TYR A 145 -7.25 -25.80 17.02
N LYS A 146 -6.11 -26.33 16.55
CA LYS A 146 -5.80 -27.77 16.63
C LYS A 146 -5.71 -28.28 18.06
N GLN A 147 -5.03 -27.54 18.94
CA GLN A 147 -4.96 -27.90 20.37
C GLN A 147 -6.34 -27.97 21.02
N LYS A 148 -7.18 -26.95 20.78
CA LYS A 148 -8.54 -26.90 21.33
C LYS A 148 -9.41 -28.05 20.83
N LYS A 149 -9.27 -28.45 19.56
CA LYS A 149 -9.99 -29.57 18.98
C LYS A 149 -9.52 -30.94 19.54
N GLY A 150 -8.21 -31.09 19.74
CA GLY A 150 -7.65 -32.32 20.34
C GLY A 150 -8.04 -32.53 21.81
N THR A 151 -8.22 -31.46 22.57
CA THR A 151 -8.68 -31.54 23.98
C THR A 151 -10.15 -31.97 24.06
N LEU A 152 -10.99 -31.57 23.09
CA LEU A 152 -12.41 -31.88 23.04
C LEU A 152 -12.70 -33.32 22.56
N THR A 153 -11.73 -33.97 21.89
CA THR A 153 -11.89 -35.37 21.42
C THR A 153 -11.37 -36.38 22.41
N ASN A 154 -10.68 -35.99 23.48
CA ASN A 154 -10.13 -36.84 24.53
C ASN A 154 -10.93 -36.80 25.84
N THR A 155 -12.07 -36.12 25.86
CA THR A 155 -13.10 -36.16 26.92
C THR A 155 -14.35 -36.88 26.43
#